data_7c7c2c8cb2cb84c5af8fdec96adfa1f8
#
_entry.id   7c7c2c8cb2cb84c5af8fdec96adfa1f8
#
_cell.length_a   1.000
_cell.length_b   1.000
_cell.length_c   1.000
_cell.angle_alpha   90.00
_cell.angle_beta   90.00
_cell.angle_gamma   90.00
#
_symmetry.space_group_name_H-M   'P 1'
#
loop_
_entity.id
_entity.type
_entity.pdbx_description
1 polymer ?
#
loop_
_entity_poly.entity_id
_entity_poly.type
_entity_poly.pdbx_seq_one_letter_code
_entity_poly.pdbx_strand_id
1 'polypeptide(L)'
;MNTAELIEQATAEGVILALSPTGKIKATGNQSAVDKWLPTIRKNKPSILSELQREYRRNKVLVLLEGKRFALFVDDDKTDPVIAAVGIRDLATFELAIPRHSYDGMFLLELIEKHYGEKYANT
;
A
#
# COMPACT_ATOMS: atom_id res chain seq x y z
N MET A 1 0.20 12.20 -16.70
CA MET A 1 -0.75 11.62 -15.74
C MET A 1 -0.02 10.59 -14.91
N ASN A 2 -0.08 10.70 -13.58
CA ASN A 2 0.52 9.68 -12.72
C ASN A 2 -0.45 8.49 -12.54
N THR A 3 0.03 7.40 -11.95
CA THR A 3 -0.74 6.18 -11.82
C THR A 3 -1.99 6.35 -10.94
N ALA A 4 -1.89 7.11 -9.85
CA ALA A 4 -3.03 7.39 -8.98
C ALA A 4 -4.13 8.14 -9.72
N GLU A 5 -3.77 9.14 -10.52
CA GLU A 5 -4.72 9.89 -11.35
C GLU A 5 -5.38 8.99 -12.40
N LEU A 6 -4.61 8.09 -12.99
CA LEU A 6 -5.12 7.13 -13.98
C LEU A 6 -6.18 6.23 -13.35
N ILE A 7 -5.93 5.70 -12.16
CA ILE A 7 -6.88 4.86 -11.43
C ILE A 7 -8.14 5.66 -11.05
N GLU A 8 -7.98 6.90 -10.59
CA GLU A 8 -9.10 7.79 -10.27
C GLU A 8 -9.95 8.09 -11.50
N GLN A 9 -9.31 8.35 -12.64
CA GLN A 9 -10.02 8.63 -13.88
C GLN A 9 -10.79 7.40 -14.35
N ALA A 10 -10.21 6.21 -14.26
CA ALA A 10 -10.90 4.97 -14.59
C ALA A 10 -12.14 4.79 -13.71
N THR A 11 -12.01 5.05 -12.41
CA THR A 11 -13.13 4.98 -11.46
C THR A 11 -14.22 5.98 -11.81
N ALA A 12 -13.84 7.20 -12.18
CA ALA A 12 -14.80 8.23 -12.62
C ALA A 12 -15.57 7.82 -13.88
N GLU A 13 -14.98 7.00 -14.74
CA GLU A 13 -15.63 6.47 -15.92
C GLU A 13 -16.32 5.13 -15.70
N GLY A 14 -16.41 4.67 -14.46
CA GLY A 14 -17.13 3.46 -14.07
C GLY A 14 -16.31 2.18 -14.10
N VAL A 15 -14.97 2.28 -14.15
CA VAL A 15 -14.07 1.12 -14.12
C VAL A 15 -13.31 1.10 -12.80
N ILE A 16 -13.57 0.08 -11.98
CA ILE A 16 -12.91 -0.10 -10.70
C ILE A 16 -11.75 -1.07 -10.88
N LEU A 17 -10.54 -0.62 -10.55
CA LEU A 17 -9.33 -1.43 -10.59
C LEU A 17 -8.99 -1.91 -9.17
N ALA A 18 -8.77 -3.21 -9.01
CA ALA A 18 -8.48 -3.81 -7.72
C ALA A 18 -7.52 -4.99 -7.89
N LEU A 19 -6.93 -5.44 -6.78
CA LEU A 19 -6.14 -6.66 -6.78
C LEU A 19 -7.08 -7.87 -6.70
N SER A 20 -6.82 -8.87 -7.55
CA SER A 20 -7.48 -10.16 -7.44
C SER A 20 -6.83 -10.97 -6.30
N PRO A 21 -7.48 -12.05 -5.83
CA PRO A 21 -6.87 -12.95 -4.83
C PRO A 21 -5.52 -13.55 -5.27
N THR A 22 -5.27 -13.62 -6.58
CA THR A 22 -4.01 -14.15 -7.13
C THR A 22 -2.96 -13.05 -7.35
N GLY A 23 -3.23 -11.81 -6.91
CA GLY A 23 -2.29 -10.70 -7.05
C GLY A 23 -2.26 -10.07 -8.43
N LYS A 24 -3.28 -10.28 -9.23
CA LYS A 24 -3.42 -9.68 -10.56
C LYS A 24 -4.36 -8.48 -10.52
N ILE A 25 -4.36 -7.67 -11.58
CA ILE A 25 -5.29 -6.55 -11.71
C ILE A 25 -6.65 -7.08 -12.14
N LYS A 26 -7.69 -6.70 -11.39
CA LYS A 26 -9.08 -6.99 -11.72
C LYS A 26 -9.77 -5.67 -12.08
N ALA A 27 -10.34 -5.61 -13.27
CA ALA A 27 -11.11 -4.46 -13.72
C ALA A 27 -12.59 -4.84 -13.76
N THR A 28 -13.43 -4.10 -13.04
CA THR A 28 -14.87 -4.33 -12.99
C THR A 28 -15.63 -3.08 -13.38
N GLY A 29 -16.78 -3.27 -14.01
CA GLY A 29 -17.63 -2.18 -14.46
C GLY A 29 -18.43 -2.57 -15.70
N ASN A 30 -19.02 -1.58 -16.35
CA ASN A 30 -19.73 -1.77 -17.61
C ASN A 30 -18.75 -2.31 -18.66
N GLN A 31 -19.16 -3.32 -19.41
CA GLN A 31 -18.29 -4.00 -20.38
C GLN A 31 -17.67 -3.04 -21.40
N SER A 32 -18.44 -2.11 -21.92
CA SER A 32 -17.91 -1.15 -22.90
C SER A 32 -16.87 -0.22 -22.29
N ALA A 33 -17.07 0.20 -21.04
CA ALA A 33 -16.08 1.02 -20.34
C ALA A 33 -14.81 0.24 -20.03
N VAL A 34 -14.94 -1.02 -19.59
CA VAL A 34 -13.80 -1.89 -19.35
C VAL A 34 -13.02 -2.10 -20.65
N ASP A 35 -13.71 -2.41 -21.75
CA ASP A 35 -13.06 -2.61 -23.04
C ASP A 35 -12.31 -1.37 -23.52
N LYS A 36 -12.87 -0.20 -23.28
CA LYS A 36 -12.23 1.09 -23.60
C LYS A 36 -10.92 1.26 -22.81
N TRP A 37 -10.89 0.85 -21.56
CA TRP A 37 -9.74 1.03 -20.66
C TRP A 37 -8.69 -0.08 -20.77
N LEU A 38 -9.01 -1.24 -21.33
CA LEU A 38 -8.07 -2.38 -21.41
C LEU A 38 -6.71 -2.03 -22.03
N PRO A 39 -6.63 -1.31 -23.17
CA PRO A 39 -5.31 -0.96 -23.73
C PRO A 39 -4.47 -0.11 -22.78
N THR A 40 -5.09 0.85 -22.09
CA THR A 40 -4.41 1.71 -21.13
C THR A 40 -3.94 0.92 -19.92
N ILE A 41 -4.77 0.00 -19.42
CA ILE A 41 -4.43 -0.88 -18.30
C ILE A 41 -3.23 -1.76 -18.67
N ARG A 42 -3.25 -2.38 -19.83
CA ARG A 42 -2.16 -3.23 -20.30
C ARG A 42 -0.85 -2.47 -20.44
N LYS A 43 -0.91 -1.25 -20.99
CA LYS A 43 0.25 -0.40 -21.17
C LYS A 43 0.88 0.00 -19.83
N ASN A 44 0.07 0.20 -18.80
CA ASN A 44 0.50 0.69 -17.49
C ASN A 44 0.44 -0.39 -16.41
N LYS A 45 0.37 -1.66 -16.79
CA LYS A 45 0.18 -2.77 -15.86
C LYS A 45 1.14 -2.78 -14.66
N PRO A 46 2.47 -2.67 -14.84
CA PRO A 46 3.39 -2.68 -13.70
C PRO A 46 3.12 -1.54 -12.72
N SER A 47 2.88 -0.33 -13.23
CA SER A 47 2.61 0.85 -12.40
C SER A 47 1.30 0.73 -11.64
N ILE A 48 0.25 0.25 -12.30
CA ILE A 48 -1.06 0.05 -11.68
C ILE A 48 -0.97 -1.03 -10.59
N LEU A 49 -0.30 -2.13 -10.89
CA LEU A 49 -0.13 -3.21 -9.93
C LEU A 49 0.63 -2.75 -8.68
N SER A 50 1.70 -1.99 -8.87
CA SER A 50 2.49 -1.41 -7.79
C SER A 50 1.64 -0.49 -6.91
N GLU A 51 0.84 0.37 -7.51
CA GLU A 51 -0.04 1.30 -6.79
C GLU A 51 -1.14 0.58 -6.01
N LEU A 52 -1.75 -0.46 -6.60
CA LEU A 52 -2.77 -1.26 -5.92
C LEU A 52 -2.18 -2.05 -4.75
N GLN A 53 -0.95 -2.55 -4.88
CA GLN A 53 -0.26 -3.25 -3.80
C GLN A 53 0.06 -2.30 -2.65
N ARG A 54 0.50 -1.09 -2.97
CA ARG A 54 0.77 -0.02 -1.99
C ARG A 54 -0.50 0.35 -1.22
N GLU A 55 -1.60 0.53 -1.93
CA GLU A 55 -2.92 0.82 -1.34
C GLU A 55 -3.37 -0.31 -0.41
N TYR A 56 -3.18 -1.56 -0.83
CA TYR A 56 -3.49 -2.72 -0.02
C TYR A 56 -2.72 -2.71 1.31
N ARG A 57 -1.40 -2.48 1.25
CA ARG A 57 -0.56 -2.43 2.46
C ARG A 57 -0.95 -1.27 3.37
N ARG A 58 -1.25 -0.11 2.79
CA ARG A 58 -1.70 1.07 3.53
C ARG A 58 -3.00 0.79 4.28
N ASN A 59 -3.97 0.19 3.61
CA ASN A 59 -5.25 -0.14 4.24
C ASN A 59 -5.08 -1.15 5.36
N LYS A 60 -4.19 -2.12 5.22
CA LYS A 60 -3.89 -3.09 6.26
C LYS A 60 -3.28 -2.42 7.49
N VAL A 61 -2.33 -1.52 7.30
CA VAL A 61 -1.70 -0.83 8.42
C VAL A 61 -2.68 0.10 9.14
N LEU A 62 -3.61 0.73 8.41
CA LEU A 62 -4.62 1.58 9.02
C LEU A 62 -5.57 0.78 9.92
N VAL A 63 -5.93 -0.43 9.51
CA VAL A 63 -6.75 -1.32 10.34
C VAL A 63 -5.99 -1.73 11.60
N LEU A 64 -4.73 -2.12 11.45
CA LEU A 64 -3.87 -2.50 12.58
C LEU A 64 -3.64 -1.33 13.55
N LEU A 65 -3.71 -0.11 13.05
CA LEU A 65 -3.46 1.10 13.83
C LEU A 65 -4.63 1.47 14.74
N GLU A 66 -5.83 0.91 14.53
CA GLU A 66 -7.00 1.19 15.35
C GLU A 66 -6.73 0.88 16.82
N GLY A 67 -6.94 1.87 17.69
CA GLY A 67 -6.70 1.73 19.12
C GLY A 67 -5.24 1.64 19.52
N LYS A 68 -4.32 1.84 18.58
CA LYS A 68 -2.86 1.76 18.80
C LYS A 68 -2.19 3.05 18.34
N ARG A 69 -0.99 3.27 18.82
CA ARG A 69 -0.18 4.43 18.46
C ARG A 69 0.65 4.19 17.21
N PHE A 70 1.11 2.96 17.04
CA PHE A 70 1.99 2.53 15.96
C PHE A 70 1.49 1.21 15.40
N ALA A 71 1.70 1.01 14.13
CA ALA A 71 1.42 -0.26 13.48
C ALA A 71 2.43 -0.50 12.35
N LEU A 72 2.72 -1.77 12.12
CA LEU A 72 3.62 -2.22 11.07
C LEU A 72 2.94 -3.38 10.34
N PHE A 73 2.94 -3.31 9.01
CA PHE A 73 2.42 -4.39 8.18
C PHE A 73 3.43 -4.76 7.11
N VAL A 74 3.77 -6.04 7.05
CA VAL A 74 4.63 -6.61 6.00
C VAL A 74 3.83 -7.73 5.33
N ASP A 75 3.56 -7.55 4.04
CA ASP A 75 2.80 -8.53 3.27
C ASP A 75 3.64 -9.78 2.96
N ASP A 76 4.90 -9.56 2.58
CA ASP A 76 5.82 -10.65 2.25
C ASP A 76 7.23 -10.30 2.74
N ASP A 77 7.72 -11.05 3.72
CA ASP A 77 9.07 -10.87 4.28
C ASP A 77 10.14 -11.63 3.50
N LYS A 78 9.76 -12.31 2.43
CA LYS A 78 10.68 -13.08 1.58
C LYS A 78 11.20 -12.29 0.40
N THR A 79 10.64 -11.12 0.14
CA THR A 79 11.11 -10.24 -0.93
C THR A 79 12.39 -9.53 -0.53
N ASP A 80 13.12 -9.02 -1.50
CA ASP A 80 14.32 -8.22 -1.27
C ASP A 80 14.29 -7.02 -2.23
N PRO A 81 14.09 -5.78 -1.73
CA PRO A 81 13.91 -5.45 -0.31
C PRO A 81 12.55 -5.87 0.25
N VAL A 82 12.48 -6.01 1.56
CA VAL A 82 11.22 -6.20 2.27
C VAL A 82 10.52 -4.85 2.37
N ILE A 83 9.25 -4.79 1.98
CA ILE A 83 8.47 -3.56 2.05
C ILE A 83 7.64 -3.59 3.34
N ALA A 84 7.91 -2.65 4.23
CA ALA A 84 7.20 -2.50 5.49
C ALA A 84 6.33 -1.24 5.45
N ALA A 85 5.03 -1.41 5.60
CA ALA A 85 4.10 -0.30 5.74
C ALA A 85 4.03 0.09 7.22
N VAL A 86 4.23 1.35 7.51
CA VAL A 86 4.30 1.88 8.87
C VAL A 86 3.19 2.90 9.05
N GLY A 87 2.45 2.79 10.16
CA GLY A 87 1.45 3.76 10.54
C GLY A 87 1.82 4.39 11.89
N ILE A 88 1.73 5.70 11.97
CA ILE A 88 1.90 6.46 13.21
C ILE A 88 0.65 7.31 13.37
N ARG A 89 -0.09 7.03 14.42
CA ARG A 89 -1.38 7.66 14.67
C ARG A 89 -1.27 9.18 14.72
N ASP A 90 -2.17 9.84 14.00
CA ASP A 90 -2.25 11.30 13.90
C ASP A 90 -1.02 11.98 13.28
N LEU A 91 -0.11 11.20 12.69
CA LEU A 91 1.08 11.74 12.06
C LEU A 91 1.19 11.36 10.59
N ALA A 92 1.36 10.07 10.27
CA ALA A 92 1.61 9.65 8.90
C ALA A 92 1.47 8.13 8.72
N THR A 93 1.30 7.74 7.45
CA THR A 93 1.57 6.38 6.99
C THR A 93 2.63 6.47 5.90
N PHE A 94 3.57 5.54 5.89
CA PHE A 94 4.65 5.51 4.91
C PHE A 94 5.17 4.09 4.74
N GLU A 95 6.02 3.88 3.74
CA GLU A 95 6.65 2.58 3.50
C GLU A 95 8.16 2.69 3.60
N LEU A 96 8.77 1.62 4.12
CA LEU A 96 10.22 1.44 4.17
C LEU A 96 10.58 0.24 3.31
N ALA A 97 11.61 0.40 2.48
CA ALA A 97 12.21 -0.70 1.74
C ALA A 97 13.49 -1.11 2.46
N ILE A 98 13.50 -2.30 3.04
CA ILE A 98 14.58 -2.77 3.91
C ILE A 98 15.26 -3.96 3.24
N PRO A 99 16.58 -3.92 3.02
CA PRO A 99 17.27 -5.10 2.52
C PRO A 99 16.96 -6.32 3.39
N ARG A 100 16.64 -7.43 2.75
CA ARG A 100 16.17 -8.61 3.48
C ARG A 100 17.14 -9.07 4.57
N HIS A 101 18.43 -9.01 4.31
CA HIS A 101 19.45 -9.41 5.30
C HIS A 101 19.48 -8.53 6.55
N SER A 102 18.92 -7.31 6.46
CA SER A 102 18.84 -6.36 7.58
C SER A 102 17.44 -6.29 8.20
N TYR A 103 16.49 -7.05 7.67
CA TYR A 103 15.11 -6.98 8.13
C TYR A 103 14.90 -7.77 9.42
N ASP A 104 14.35 -7.09 10.42
CA ASP A 104 13.84 -7.68 11.65
C ASP A 104 12.61 -6.88 12.06
N GLY A 105 11.43 -7.48 11.90
CA GLY A 105 10.16 -6.80 12.13
C GLY A 105 9.96 -6.34 13.57
N MET A 106 10.36 -7.14 14.54
CA MET A 106 10.23 -6.79 15.96
C MET A 106 11.15 -5.65 16.34
N PHE A 107 12.39 -5.70 15.88
CA PHE A 107 13.36 -4.63 16.12
C PHE A 107 12.90 -3.31 15.46
N LEU A 108 12.38 -3.39 14.25
CA LEU A 108 11.89 -2.22 13.54
C LEU A 108 10.71 -1.58 14.28
N LEU A 109 9.78 -2.38 14.77
CA LEU A 109 8.64 -1.85 15.53
C LEU A 109 9.09 -1.20 16.84
N GLU A 110 10.00 -1.83 17.56
CA GLU A 110 10.59 -1.28 18.79
C GLU A 110 11.31 0.05 18.53
N LEU A 111 12.05 0.12 17.42
CA LEU A 111 12.78 1.33 17.04
C LEU A 111 11.81 2.49 16.75
N ILE A 112 10.72 2.21 16.04
CA ILE A 112 9.70 3.21 15.72
C ILE A 112 9.02 3.69 16.99
N GLU A 113 8.62 2.78 17.87
CA GLU A 113 7.99 3.12 19.14
C GLU A 113 8.91 3.98 20.00
N LYS A 114 10.18 3.61 20.10
CA LYS A 114 11.17 4.36 20.86
C LYS A 114 11.37 5.77 20.32
N HIS A 115 11.55 5.89 19.02
CA HIS A 115 11.82 7.18 18.39
C HIS A 115 10.63 8.14 18.46
N TYR A 116 9.45 7.66 18.05
CA TYR A 116 8.26 8.50 17.98
C TYR A 116 7.48 8.54 19.30
N GLY A 117 7.53 7.45 20.09
CA GLY A 117 6.88 7.37 21.39
C GLY A 117 7.43 8.37 22.38
N GLU A 118 8.75 8.52 22.45
CA GLU A 118 9.42 9.50 23.33
C GLU A 118 9.07 10.92 22.93
N LYS A 119 8.97 11.19 21.63
CA LYS A 119 8.68 12.52 21.11
C LYS A 119 7.25 12.96 21.43
N TYR A 120 6.28 12.05 21.42
CA TYR A 120 4.87 12.37 21.60
C TYR A 120 4.31 12.01 22.98
N ALA A 121 5.03 11.23 23.77
CA ALA A 121 4.59 10.81 25.10
C ALA A 121 4.51 11.95 26.12
N ASN A 122 5.21 13.05 25.88
CA ASN A 122 5.26 14.22 26.76
C ASN A 122 4.31 15.34 26.35
N THR A 123 3.42 15.10 25.41
CA THR A 123 2.44 16.12 24.94
C THR A 123 1.03 15.93 25.53
#